data_3b9044d72199ead47c39b3eedabd1776
#
_entry.id   3b9044d72199ead47c39b3eedabd1776
#
_cell.length_a   1.000
_cell.length_b   1.000
_cell.length_c   1.000
_cell.angle_alpha   90.00
_cell.angle_beta   90.00
_cell.angle_gamma   90.00
#
_symmetry.space_group_name_H-M   'P 1'
#
loop_
_entity.id
_entity.type
_entity.pdbx_description
1 polymer ?
#
loop_
_entity_poly.entity_id
_entity_poly.type
_entity_poly.pdbx_seq_one_letter_code
_entity_poly.pdbx_strand_id
1 'polypeptide(L)'
;GKKCYYRYSDPDFSIFNSDLSNEEVEKLRTTIEMLGRFRGIPGNAWLEEVISNLEYRFGVKSNNDNIVAFDQNSQLKGIEYLSELIDSAVNHTPLKIIYKTFSGIEKTRIVHPYHLKEYNNRWFLFGLQESDKHENFITNMALDRIVSFSRPSNIAFIPNNDIDFSTRFKDVVGVTIPEDHPNVEEVLLKFDPARFPYIVSKPIHSSQKIVNEEEYTLSLHVRPNKELEAQIFSFGYQVEVLKPEWLRQQIAGKIAETYKKYFPVQKECTDKM
;
A
#
# COMPACT_ATOMS: atom_id res chain seq x y z
N GLY A 1 17.35 -48.43 -40.82
CA GLY A 1 17.00 -47.07 -41.20
C GLY A 1 18.17 -46.14 -40.95
N LYS A 2 18.56 -45.31 -41.92
CA LYS A 2 19.58 -44.26 -41.73
C LYS A 2 19.04 -43.20 -40.76
N LYS A 3 19.74 -42.97 -39.66
CA LYS A 3 19.43 -41.84 -38.76
C LYS A 3 19.88 -40.53 -39.45
N CYS A 4 18.94 -39.61 -39.71
CA CYS A 4 19.26 -38.29 -40.19
C CYS A 4 19.47 -37.37 -38.96
N TYR A 5 20.57 -36.64 -38.96
CA TYR A 5 20.88 -35.63 -37.96
C TYR A 5 20.75 -34.27 -38.63
N TYR A 6 20.06 -33.34 -38.00
CA TYR A 6 19.98 -31.95 -38.42
C TYR A 6 20.84 -31.09 -37.47
N ARG A 7 21.60 -30.18 -38.04
CA ARG A 7 22.33 -29.16 -37.29
C ARG A 7 22.15 -27.83 -38.02
N TYR A 8 22.23 -26.79 -37.29
CA TYR A 8 22.25 -25.45 -37.90
C TYR A 8 23.54 -25.26 -38.71
N SER A 9 23.42 -24.50 -39.82
CA SER A 9 24.58 -24.20 -40.67
C SER A 9 25.57 -23.25 -39.97
N ASP A 10 25.07 -22.41 -39.07
CA ASP A 10 25.85 -21.56 -38.19
C ASP A 10 26.04 -22.28 -36.85
N PRO A 11 27.30 -22.59 -36.42
CA PRO A 11 27.59 -23.24 -35.15
C PRO A 11 27.20 -22.40 -33.93
N ASP A 12 27.17 -21.07 -34.08
CA ASP A 12 26.82 -20.13 -33.01
C ASP A 12 25.31 -19.79 -33.00
N PHE A 13 24.54 -20.33 -33.97
CA PHE A 13 23.10 -20.17 -33.99
C PHE A 13 22.44 -20.98 -32.90
N SER A 14 21.65 -20.30 -32.08
CA SER A 14 20.74 -20.93 -31.11
C SER A 14 19.32 -20.41 -31.33
N ILE A 15 18.34 -21.30 -31.31
CA ILE A 15 16.90 -20.91 -31.30
C ILE A 15 16.54 -20.05 -30.06
N PHE A 16 17.46 -19.99 -29.10
CA PHE A 16 17.34 -19.18 -27.89
C PHE A 16 18.10 -17.84 -28.01
N ASN A 17 18.85 -17.62 -29.13
CA ASN A 17 19.36 -16.30 -29.47
C ASN A 17 18.15 -15.46 -29.86
N SER A 18 17.66 -14.68 -28.90
CA SER A 18 16.68 -13.65 -29.16
C SER A 18 17.30 -12.62 -30.09
N ASP A 19 16.49 -11.99 -30.95
CA ASP A 19 16.90 -10.85 -31.81
C ASP A 19 17.28 -9.60 -30.99
N LEU A 20 17.59 -9.76 -29.72
CA LEU A 20 18.00 -8.69 -28.80
C LEU A 20 19.46 -8.35 -29.04
N SER A 21 19.73 -7.08 -29.19
CA SER A 21 21.09 -6.53 -29.23
C SER A 21 21.79 -6.76 -27.87
N ASN A 22 23.12 -6.74 -27.86
CA ASN A 22 23.90 -6.86 -26.61
C ASN A 22 23.48 -5.82 -25.55
N GLU A 23 23.09 -4.60 -25.98
CA GLU A 23 22.61 -3.56 -25.07
C GLU A 23 21.26 -3.92 -24.43
N GLU A 24 20.35 -4.53 -25.21
CA GLU A 24 19.04 -4.99 -24.71
C GLU A 24 19.20 -6.18 -23.75
N VAL A 25 20.15 -7.08 -24.03
CA VAL A 25 20.49 -8.18 -23.13
C VAL A 25 21.03 -7.67 -21.80
N GLU A 26 21.90 -6.65 -21.81
CA GLU A 26 22.41 -6.05 -20.56
C GLU A 26 21.32 -5.30 -19.78
N LYS A 27 20.43 -4.59 -20.47
CA LYS A 27 19.26 -3.97 -19.83
C LYS A 27 18.35 -5.02 -19.20
N LEU A 28 18.11 -6.12 -19.91
CA LEU A 28 17.31 -7.24 -19.39
C LEU A 28 17.99 -7.90 -18.19
N ARG A 29 19.32 -8.10 -18.24
CA ARG A 29 20.11 -8.61 -17.12
C ARG A 29 19.89 -7.75 -15.87
N THR A 30 20.09 -6.44 -15.99
CA THR A 30 19.88 -5.49 -14.91
C THR A 30 18.44 -5.57 -14.35
N THR A 31 17.45 -5.73 -15.22
CA THR A 31 16.05 -5.89 -14.82
C THR A 31 15.81 -7.18 -14.04
N ILE A 32 16.38 -8.31 -14.50
CA ILE A 32 16.29 -9.61 -13.81
C ILE A 32 16.98 -9.53 -12.45
N GLU A 33 18.14 -8.89 -12.37
CA GLU A 33 18.84 -8.66 -11.10
C GLU A 33 18.02 -7.79 -10.14
N MET A 34 17.37 -6.74 -10.64
CA MET A 34 16.44 -5.93 -9.85
C MET A 34 15.25 -6.75 -9.34
N LEU A 35 14.62 -7.54 -10.21
CA LEU A 35 13.53 -8.43 -9.83
C LEU A 35 13.98 -9.49 -8.82
N GLY A 36 15.19 -10.01 -8.98
CA GLY A 36 15.79 -10.99 -8.06
C GLY A 36 15.87 -10.51 -6.61
N ARG A 37 15.93 -9.19 -6.40
CA ARG A 37 15.92 -8.57 -5.06
C ARG A 37 14.58 -8.73 -4.34
N PHE A 38 13.51 -9.04 -5.08
CA PHE A 38 12.17 -9.29 -4.54
C PHE A 38 11.92 -10.78 -4.26
N ARG A 39 12.94 -11.64 -4.38
CA ARG A 39 12.84 -13.06 -4.02
C ARG A 39 12.57 -13.24 -2.54
N GLY A 40 11.82 -14.28 -2.22
CA GLY A 40 11.51 -14.61 -0.84
C GLY A 40 10.43 -13.74 -0.19
N ILE A 41 9.83 -12.79 -0.92
CA ILE A 41 8.70 -12.03 -0.41
C ILE A 41 7.47 -12.96 -0.37
N PRO A 42 6.83 -13.16 0.79
CA PRO A 42 5.59 -13.89 0.88
C PRO A 42 4.53 -13.34 -0.08
N GLY A 43 3.86 -14.21 -0.84
CA GLY A 43 2.88 -13.82 -1.86
C GLY A 43 3.46 -13.59 -3.26
N ASN A 44 4.79 -13.56 -3.42
CA ASN A 44 5.45 -13.38 -4.72
C ASN A 44 5.96 -14.71 -5.32
N ALA A 45 5.36 -15.86 -5.00
CA ALA A 45 5.76 -17.14 -5.55
C ALA A 45 5.77 -17.18 -7.09
N TRP A 46 4.83 -16.47 -7.71
CA TRP A 46 4.78 -16.28 -9.17
C TRP A 46 6.01 -15.54 -9.70
N LEU A 47 6.56 -14.58 -8.93
CA LEU A 47 7.75 -13.82 -9.31
C LEU A 47 9.00 -14.69 -9.30
N GLU A 48 9.09 -15.63 -8.35
CA GLU A 48 10.17 -16.64 -8.31
C GLU A 48 10.21 -17.48 -9.59
N GLU A 49 9.03 -17.89 -10.06
CA GLU A 49 8.92 -18.68 -11.30
C GLU A 49 9.29 -17.82 -12.52
N VAL A 50 8.82 -16.58 -12.59
CA VAL A 50 9.16 -15.64 -13.68
C VAL A 50 10.66 -15.35 -13.69
N ILE A 51 11.26 -15.03 -12.54
CA ILE A 51 12.69 -14.76 -12.44
C ILE A 51 13.49 -16.00 -12.86
N SER A 52 13.15 -17.17 -12.35
CA SER A 52 13.83 -18.43 -12.67
C SER A 52 13.76 -18.75 -14.16
N ASN A 53 12.61 -18.51 -14.79
CA ASN A 53 12.43 -18.70 -16.23
C ASN A 53 13.25 -17.69 -17.05
N LEU A 54 13.32 -16.44 -16.61
CA LEU A 54 14.14 -15.40 -17.26
C LEU A 54 15.63 -15.69 -17.11
N GLU A 55 16.08 -16.06 -15.90
CA GLU A 55 17.48 -16.47 -15.65
C GLU A 55 17.89 -17.66 -16.51
N TYR A 56 17.03 -18.65 -16.62
CA TYR A 56 17.29 -19.82 -17.48
C TYR A 56 17.37 -19.44 -18.96
N ARG A 57 16.43 -18.63 -19.44
CA ARG A 57 16.35 -18.20 -20.85
C ARG A 57 17.52 -17.37 -21.29
N PHE A 58 17.99 -16.45 -20.44
CA PHE A 58 19.01 -15.46 -20.78
C PHE A 58 20.39 -15.82 -20.20
N GLY A 59 20.53 -16.97 -19.52
CA GLY A 59 21.80 -17.40 -18.94
C GLY A 59 22.32 -16.46 -17.85
N VAL A 60 21.44 -15.67 -17.25
CA VAL A 60 21.75 -14.69 -16.20
C VAL A 60 21.50 -15.36 -14.85
N LYS A 61 22.42 -15.24 -13.91
CA LYS A 61 22.16 -15.58 -12.51
C LYS A 61 22.04 -14.29 -11.74
N SER A 62 20.92 -14.05 -11.08
CA SER A 62 20.83 -12.97 -10.10
C SER A 62 21.75 -13.29 -8.94
N ASN A 63 22.58 -12.31 -8.58
CA ASN A 63 23.44 -12.43 -7.40
C ASN A 63 22.54 -12.37 -6.17
N ASN A 64 22.52 -13.43 -5.36
CA ASN A 64 21.74 -13.50 -4.12
C ASN A 64 22.43 -12.76 -2.94
N ASP A 65 23.38 -11.88 -3.22
CA ASP A 65 24.00 -11.09 -2.18
C ASP A 65 22.95 -10.13 -1.59
N ASN A 66 22.71 -10.22 -0.31
CA ASN A 66 21.81 -9.34 0.47
C ASN A 66 22.31 -7.89 0.54
N ILE A 67 22.67 -7.32 -0.63
CA ILE A 67 23.16 -5.94 -0.75
C ILE A 67 22.00 -4.93 -0.59
N VAL A 68 20.76 -5.38 -0.87
CA VAL A 68 19.56 -4.55 -0.76
C VAL A 68 18.56 -5.25 0.14
N ALA A 69 18.14 -4.53 1.17
CA ALA A 69 17.05 -4.96 2.05
C ALA A 69 15.83 -4.06 1.85
N PHE A 70 14.66 -4.65 1.80
CA PHE A 70 13.39 -3.95 1.87
C PHE A 70 12.83 -4.09 3.28
N ASP A 71 12.27 -3.01 3.81
CA ASP A 71 11.53 -3.07 5.06
C ASP A 71 10.23 -3.86 4.82
N GLN A 72 10.23 -5.11 5.29
CA GLN A 72 9.12 -6.03 5.10
C GLN A 72 8.67 -6.57 6.45
N ASN A 73 7.38 -6.47 6.68
CA ASN A 73 6.78 -7.17 7.80
C ASN A 73 6.48 -8.62 7.40
N SER A 74 7.42 -9.53 7.67
CA SER A 74 7.29 -10.96 7.37
C SER A 74 6.12 -11.64 8.11
N GLN A 75 5.54 -10.98 9.12
CA GLN A 75 4.37 -11.45 9.85
C GLN A 75 3.05 -10.91 9.30
N LEU A 76 3.09 -10.06 8.27
CA LEU A 76 1.89 -9.53 7.66
C LEU A 76 1.14 -10.63 6.91
N LYS A 77 -0.03 -11.00 7.43
CA LYS A 77 -0.92 -11.98 6.82
C LYS A 77 -1.67 -11.38 5.64
N GLY A 78 -2.18 -12.25 4.76
CA GLY A 78 -3.05 -11.86 3.65
C GLY A 78 -2.31 -11.52 2.37
N ILE A 79 -0.99 -11.37 2.40
CA ILE A 79 -0.19 -11.13 1.19
C ILE A 79 -0.20 -12.34 0.27
N GLU A 80 -0.37 -13.54 0.81
CA GLU A 80 -0.55 -14.79 0.08
C GLU A 80 -1.77 -14.77 -0.84
N TYR A 81 -2.76 -13.93 -0.54
CA TYR A 81 -3.97 -13.77 -1.37
C TYR A 81 -3.81 -12.74 -2.49
N LEU A 82 -2.73 -11.97 -2.50
CA LEU A 82 -2.57 -10.81 -3.38
C LEU A 82 -2.72 -11.18 -4.85
N SER A 83 -2.04 -12.23 -5.31
CA SER A 83 -2.09 -12.68 -6.70
C SER A 83 -3.49 -13.08 -7.12
N GLU A 84 -4.19 -13.86 -6.30
CA GLU A 84 -5.55 -14.31 -6.59
C GLU A 84 -6.59 -13.17 -6.56
N LEU A 85 -6.37 -12.17 -5.71
CA LEU A 85 -7.23 -10.98 -5.64
C LEU A 85 -7.00 -10.07 -6.85
N ILE A 86 -5.76 -9.92 -7.32
CA ILE A 86 -5.44 -9.22 -8.58
C ILE A 86 -6.14 -9.94 -9.74
N ASP A 87 -5.99 -11.26 -9.84
CA ASP A 87 -6.63 -12.06 -10.87
C ASP A 87 -8.15 -11.88 -10.87
N SER A 88 -8.77 -11.88 -9.68
CA SER A 88 -10.21 -11.68 -9.54
C SER A 88 -10.66 -10.29 -9.97
N ALA A 89 -9.87 -9.26 -9.71
CA ALA A 89 -10.14 -7.90 -10.16
C ALA A 89 -10.01 -7.76 -11.69
N VAL A 90 -8.95 -8.34 -12.28
CA VAL A 90 -8.69 -8.31 -13.72
C VAL A 90 -9.76 -9.10 -14.50
N ASN A 91 -10.13 -10.28 -14.00
CA ASN A 91 -11.12 -11.15 -14.66
C ASN A 91 -12.56 -10.88 -14.25
N HIS A 92 -12.82 -9.76 -13.58
CA HIS A 92 -14.17 -9.35 -13.17
C HIS A 92 -14.94 -10.47 -12.43
N THR A 93 -14.28 -11.08 -11.45
CA THR A 93 -14.83 -12.21 -10.70
C THR A 93 -15.27 -11.76 -9.30
N PRO A 94 -16.56 -11.90 -8.95
CA PRO A 94 -17.04 -11.55 -7.60
C PRO A 94 -16.46 -12.52 -6.57
N LEU A 95 -16.30 -12.03 -5.34
CA LEU A 95 -15.70 -12.77 -4.24
C LEU A 95 -16.68 -12.87 -3.06
N LYS A 96 -16.79 -14.04 -2.48
CA LYS A 96 -17.39 -14.25 -1.16
C LYS A 96 -16.27 -14.33 -0.14
N ILE A 97 -16.10 -13.26 0.64
CA ILE A 97 -14.98 -13.07 1.57
C ILE A 97 -15.45 -13.27 3.01
N ILE A 98 -14.72 -14.07 3.79
CA ILE A 98 -14.83 -14.13 5.24
C ILE A 98 -13.82 -13.14 5.82
N TYR A 99 -14.32 -12.10 6.46
CA TYR A 99 -13.55 -10.98 6.94
C TYR A 99 -13.67 -10.79 8.44
N LYS A 100 -12.52 -10.71 9.12
CA LYS A 100 -12.44 -10.53 10.57
C LYS A 100 -12.46 -9.06 10.94
N THR A 101 -13.46 -8.62 11.70
CA THR A 101 -13.59 -7.25 12.20
C THR A 101 -12.55 -6.96 13.29
N PHE A 102 -12.33 -5.70 13.66
CA PHE A 102 -11.44 -5.34 14.78
C PHE A 102 -11.91 -5.91 16.13
N SER A 103 -13.23 -6.14 16.28
CA SER A 103 -13.80 -6.82 17.44
C SER A 103 -13.62 -8.35 17.42
N GLY A 104 -12.91 -8.89 16.43
CA GLY A 104 -12.66 -10.32 16.30
C GLY A 104 -13.78 -11.12 15.66
N ILE A 105 -14.93 -10.49 15.33
CA ILE A 105 -16.08 -11.15 14.73
C ILE A 105 -15.84 -11.37 13.23
N GLU A 106 -16.06 -12.59 12.77
CA GLU A 106 -16.03 -12.93 11.35
C GLU A 106 -17.36 -12.61 10.69
N LYS A 107 -17.31 -11.97 9.53
CA LYS A 107 -18.47 -11.63 8.71
C LYS A 107 -18.25 -12.05 7.28
N THR A 108 -19.24 -12.69 6.70
CA THR A 108 -19.24 -13.01 5.26
C THR A 108 -19.71 -11.79 4.48
N ARG A 109 -19.02 -11.47 3.38
CA ARG A 109 -19.29 -10.34 2.50
C ARG A 109 -19.19 -10.76 1.05
N ILE A 110 -20.07 -10.26 0.20
CA ILE A 110 -19.92 -10.35 -1.26
C ILE A 110 -19.27 -9.06 -1.72
N VAL A 111 -18.18 -9.19 -2.48
CA VAL A 111 -17.38 -8.05 -2.94
C VAL A 111 -17.06 -8.23 -4.41
N HIS A 112 -17.27 -7.19 -5.20
CA HIS A 112 -16.82 -7.07 -6.59
C HIS A 112 -15.49 -6.32 -6.58
N PRO A 113 -14.34 -6.99 -6.75
CA PRO A 113 -13.03 -6.39 -6.62
C PRO A 113 -12.75 -5.44 -7.78
N TYR A 114 -12.27 -4.22 -7.47
CA TYR A 114 -11.98 -3.20 -8.47
C TYR A 114 -10.52 -2.76 -8.48
N HIS A 115 -9.91 -2.66 -7.29
CA HIS A 115 -8.58 -2.08 -7.15
C HIS A 115 -7.87 -2.61 -5.91
N LEU A 116 -6.55 -2.76 -6.01
CA LEU A 116 -5.69 -3.06 -4.87
C LEU A 116 -4.68 -1.93 -4.70
N LYS A 117 -4.48 -1.51 -3.45
CA LYS A 117 -3.52 -0.46 -3.10
C LYS A 117 -2.69 -0.86 -1.90
N GLU A 118 -1.39 -0.62 -2.02
CA GLU A 118 -0.48 -0.73 -0.88
C GLU A 118 -0.34 0.64 -0.21
N TYR A 119 -0.32 0.63 1.13
CA TYR A 119 0.04 1.77 1.94
C TYR A 119 0.68 1.31 3.25
N ASN A 120 1.83 1.86 3.55
CA ASN A 120 2.60 1.58 4.76
C ASN A 120 2.82 0.06 4.97
N ASN A 121 3.32 -0.62 3.93
CA ASN A 121 3.57 -2.06 3.86
C ASN A 121 2.33 -2.95 4.08
N ARG A 122 1.13 -2.41 3.92
CA ARG A 122 -0.13 -3.13 4.09
C ARG A 122 -0.99 -3.00 2.83
N TRP A 123 -1.51 -4.12 2.35
CA TRP A 123 -2.35 -4.15 1.16
C TRP A 123 -3.84 -4.02 1.50
N PHE A 124 -4.56 -3.35 0.63
CA PHE A 124 -5.99 -3.09 0.75
C PHE A 124 -6.70 -3.43 -0.55
N LEU A 125 -7.81 -4.15 -0.42
CA LEU A 125 -8.74 -4.44 -1.51
C LEU A 125 -9.87 -3.40 -1.49
N PHE A 126 -10.09 -2.75 -2.62
CA PHE A 126 -11.23 -1.87 -2.87
C PHE A 126 -12.18 -2.54 -3.85
N GLY A 127 -13.45 -2.44 -3.59
CA GLY A 127 -14.49 -3.01 -4.43
C GLY A 127 -15.88 -2.66 -3.93
N LEU A 128 -16.90 -2.94 -4.74
CA LEU A 128 -18.28 -2.78 -4.33
C LEU A 128 -18.66 -3.93 -3.40
N GLN A 129 -19.04 -3.61 -2.18
CA GLN A 129 -19.60 -4.58 -1.26
C GLN A 129 -21.13 -4.56 -1.35
N GLU A 130 -21.73 -5.72 -1.61
CA GLU A 130 -23.17 -5.89 -1.51
C GLU A 130 -23.63 -5.80 -0.06
N SER A 131 -24.80 -5.21 0.14
CA SER A 131 -25.42 -5.04 1.45
C SER A 131 -26.90 -5.42 1.41
N ASP A 132 -27.30 -6.33 2.28
CA ASP A 132 -28.72 -6.74 2.42
C ASP A 132 -29.59 -5.65 3.09
N LYS A 133 -28.97 -4.67 3.77
CA LYS A 133 -29.66 -3.70 4.64
C LYS A 133 -29.54 -2.25 4.19
N HIS A 134 -28.57 -1.95 3.36
CA HIS A 134 -28.22 -0.61 2.91
C HIS A 134 -27.89 -0.63 1.42
N GLU A 135 -27.68 0.53 0.84
CA GLU A 135 -27.10 0.62 -0.50
C GLU A 135 -25.69 -0.01 -0.54
N ASN A 136 -25.34 -0.57 -1.70
CA ASN A 136 -24.01 -1.08 -1.94
C ASN A 136 -22.99 0.04 -1.81
N PHE A 137 -21.84 -0.23 -1.25
CA PHE A 137 -20.82 0.77 -1.01
C PHE A 137 -19.41 0.27 -1.35
N ILE A 138 -18.52 1.20 -1.59
CA ILE A 138 -17.11 0.87 -1.80
C ILE A 138 -16.44 0.53 -0.48
N THR A 139 -16.07 -0.72 -0.35
CA THR A 139 -15.35 -1.21 0.82
C THR A 139 -13.84 -0.94 0.72
N ASN A 140 -13.18 -0.84 1.88
CA ASN A 140 -11.74 -0.79 2.06
C ASN A 140 -11.36 -1.95 2.99
N MET A 141 -10.88 -3.05 2.43
CA MET A 141 -10.59 -4.29 3.17
C MET A 141 -9.08 -4.53 3.22
N ALA A 142 -8.52 -4.48 4.42
CA ALA A 142 -7.13 -4.86 4.61
C ALA A 142 -6.95 -6.38 4.44
N LEU A 143 -5.97 -6.81 3.64
CA LEU A 143 -5.78 -8.21 3.27
C LEU A 143 -5.46 -9.10 4.48
N ASP A 144 -4.71 -8.59 5.44
CA ASP A 144 -4.34 -9.31 6.68
C ASP A 144 -5.54 -9.67 7.58
N ARG A 145 -6.71 -9.14 7.25
CA ARG A 145 -7.97 -9.44 7.95
C ARG A 145 -8.91 -10.34 7.14
N ILE A 146 -8.51 -10.73 5.93
CA ILE A 146 -9.20 -11.75 5.15
C ILE A 146 -8.83 -13.10 5.75
N VAL A 147 -9.85 -13.86 6.19
CA VAL A 147 -9.67 -15.21 6.73
C VAL A 147 -9.60 -16.22 5.58
N SER A 148 -10.53 -16.08 4.65
CA SER A 148 -10.59 -16.85 3.42
C SER A 148 -11.54 -16.19 2.42
N PHE A 149 -11.49 -16.62 1.18
CA PHE A 149 -12.48 -16.23 0.18
C PHE A 149 -12.75 -17.37 -0.80
N SER A 150 -13.86 -17.25 -1.53
CA SER A 150 -14.25 -18.15 -2.63
C SER A 150 -14.84 -17.35 -3.79
N ARG A 151 -14.88 -17.96 -4.96
CA ARG A 151 -15.42 -17.38 -6.21
C ARG A 151 -16.80 -18.01 -6.49
N PRO A 152 -17.92 -17.37 -6.10
CA PRO A 152 -19.25 -17.92 -6.32
C PRO A 152 -19.63 -17.83 -7.80
N SER A 153 -20.06 -18.95 -8.39
CA SER A 153 -20.46 -19.01 -9.81
C SER A 153 -21.87 -18.47 -10.09
N ASN A 154 -22.66 -18.30 -9.05
CA ASN A 154 -24.06 -17.86 -9.13
C ASN A 154 -24.25 -16.34 -8.91
N ILE A 155 -23.20 -15.58 -8.75
CA ILE A 155 -23.22 -14.13 -8.58
C ILE A 155 -22.65 -13.47 -9.81
N ALA A 156 -23.40 -12.57 -10.44
CA ALA A 156 -22.92 -11.78 -11.56
C ALA A 156 -22.03 -10.64 -11.05
N PHE A 157 -20.92 -10.36 -11.76
CA PHE A 157 -20.05 -9.24 -11.41
C PHE A 157 -20.74 -7.90 -11.71
N ILE A 158 -20.66 -6.98 -10.78
CA ILE A 158 -21.12 -5.61 -10.97
C ILE A 158 -19.87 -4.78 -11.36
N PRO A 159 -19.83 -4.20 -12.57
CA PRO A 159 -18.69 -3.41 -13.00
C PRO A 159 -18.61 -2.06 -12.29
N ASN A 160 -17.40 -1.51 -12.20
CA ASN A 160 -17.18 -0.16 -11.74
C ASN A 160 -17.37 0.83 -12.89
N ASN A 161 -18.43 1.63 -12.82
CA ASN A 161 -18.73 2.65 -13.83
C ASN A 161 -18.49 4.09 -13.34
N ASP A 162 -18.34 4.29 -12.03
CA ASP A 162 -18.45 5.62 -11.42
C ASP A 162 -17.15 6.10 -10.76
N ILE A 163 -16.19 5.20 -10.51
CA ILE A 163 -15.01 5.53 -9.70
C ILE A 163 -13.74 5.37 -10.50
N ASP A 164 -13.03 6.46 -10.67
CA ASP A 164 -11.66 6.45 -11.18
C ASP A 164 -10.66 6.24 -10.04
N PHE A 165 -10.15 5.03 -9.91
CA PHE A 165 -9.15 4.69 -8.89
C PHE A 165 -7.77 5.32 -9.16
N SER A 166 -7.50 5.81 -10.37
CA SER A 166 -6.26 6.53 -10.67
C SER A 166 -6.17 7.88 -9.95
N THR A 167 -7.32 8.49 -9.68
CA THR A 167 -7.44 9.80 -9.04
C THR A 167 -8.09 9.79 -7.68
N ARG A 168 -8.75 8.67 -7.31
CA ARG A 168 -9.54 8.57 -6.07
C ARG A 168 -8.77 8.96 -4.80
N PHE A 169 -7.48 8.66 -4.76
CA PHE A 169 -6.64 8.86 -3.57
C PHE A 169 -5.72 10.07 -3.67
N LYS A 170 -5.85 10.88 -4.73
CA LYS A 170 -4.95 12.02 -4.99
C LYS A 170 -5.02 13.12 -3.93
N ASP A 171 -6.13 13.18 -3.19
CA ASP A 171 -6.40 14.22 -2.20
C ASP A 171 -6.35 13.69 -0.76
N VAL A 172 -5.82 12.47 -0.54
CA VAL A 172 -5.71 11.88 0.80
C VAL A 172 -4.32 11.30 1.04
N VAL A 173 -3.89 11.32 2.27
CA VAL A 173 -2.75 10.51 2.72
C VAL A 173 -3.25 9.09 2.95
N GLY A 174 -2.62 8.09 2.33
CA GLY A 174 -2.99 6.68 2.53
C GLY A 174 -4.18 6.21 1.72
N VAL A 175 -5.16 5.58 2.38
CA VAL A 175 -6.20 4.76 1.75
C VAL A 175 -7.63 5.07 2.21
N THR A 176 -7.80 5.87 3.26
CA THR A 176 -9.11 6.19 3.82
C THR A 176 -9.61 7.53 3.30
N ILE A 177 -10.77 7.52 2.66
CA ILE A 177 -11.50 8.75 2.31
C ILE A 177 -12.40 9.10 3.49
N PRO A 178 -12.21 10.26 4.12
CA PRO A 178 -13.01 10.64 5.28
C PRO A 178 -14.44 11.01 4.85
N GLU A 179 -15.42 10.54 5.61
CA GLU A 179 -16.84 10.91 5.43
C GLU A 179 -17.17 12.20 6.18
N ASP A 180 -16.55 12.39 7.34
CA ASP A 180 -16.77 13.55 8.22
C ASP A 180 -16.24 14.86 7.62
N HIS A 181 -15.12 14.77 6.90
CA HIS A 181 -14.45 15.89 6.24
C HIS A 181 -14.19 15.58 4.77
N PRO A 182 -15.24 15.56 3.92
CA PRO A 182 -15.14 15.11 2.53
C PRO A 182 -14.43 16.10 1.62
N ASN A 183 -14.23 17.35 2.07
CA ASN A 183 -13.65 18.40 1.25
C ASN A 183 -12.12 18.43 1.38
N VAL A 184 -11.48 18.89 0.30
CA VAL A 184 -10.04 19.20 0.33
C VAL A 184 -9.87 20.50 1.11
N GLU A 185 -8.99 20.47 2.11
CA GLU A 185 -8.66 21.61 2.95
C GLU A 185 -7.17 21.93 2.88
N GLU A 186 -6.80 23.18 3.13
CA GLU A 186 -5.42 23.56 3.34
C GLU A 186 -5.00 23.21 4.76
N VAL A 187 -4.07 22.26 4.89
CA VAL A 187 -3.44 21.91 6.15
C VAL A 187 -2.10 22.62 6.23
N LEU A 188 -1.96 23.56 7.13
CA LEU A 188 -0.72 24.30 7.37
C LEU A 188 0.00 23.72 8.58
N LEU A 189 1.24 23.29 8.36
CA LEU A 189 2.10 22.64 9.36
C LEU A 189 3.36 23.47 9.56
N LYS A 190 3.76 23.66 10.82
CA LYS A 190 5.05 24.24 11.22
C LYS A 190 5.92 23.15 11.82
N PHE A 191 7.17 23.08 11.39
CA PHE A 191 8.12 22.09 11.86
C PHE A 191 9.26 22.75 12.65
N ASP A 192 9.89 21.94 13.50
CA ASP A 192 11.17 22.34 14.09
C ASP A 192 12.24 22.50 12.99
N PRO A 193 13.18 23.46 13.13
CA PRO A 193 14.25 23.68 12.15
C PRO A 193 15.03 22.43 11.78
N ALA A 194 15.31 21.57 12.76
CA ALA A 194 16.05 20.33 12.54
C ALA A 194 15.26 19.29 11.74
N ARG A 195 13.91 19.31 11.79
CA ARG A 195 13.04 18.36 11.10
C ARG A 195 12.67 18.83 9.70
N PHE A 196 12.58 20.10 9.46
CA PHE A 196 12.09 20.69 8.22
C PHE A 196 12.81 20.20 6.95
N PRO A 197 14.17 20.14 6.86
CA PRO A 197 14.84 19.64 5.67
C PRO A 197 14.47 18.20 5.32
N TYR A 198 14.22 17.36 6.34
CA TYR A 198 13.79 15.99 6.12
C TYR A 198 12.38 15.93 5.49
N ILE A 199 11.44 16.77 5.94
CA ILE A 199 10.09 16.81 5.38
C ILE A 199 10.08 17.39 3.97
N VAL A 200 10.96 18.33 3.68
CA VAL A 200 11.13 18.87 2.31
C VAL A 200 11.65 17.78 1.37
N SER A 201 12.63 16.98 1.80
CA SER A 201 13.20 15.90 0.98
C SER A 201 12.30 14.66 0.85
N LYS A 202 11.44 14.41 1.85
CA LYS A 202 10.47 13.31 1.86
C LYS A 202 9.06 13.85 2.14
N PRO A 203 8.38 14.39 1.11
CA PRO A 203 7.07 15.00 1.28
C PRO A 203 6.02 14.04 1.85
N ILE A 204 5.16 14.55 2.71
CA ILE A 204 4.01 13.83 3.29
C ILE A 204 2.99 13.48 2.20
N HIS A 205 2.79 14.42 1.26
CA HIS A 205 1.84 14.30 0.17
C HIS A 205 2.31 15.06 -1.06
N SER A 206 1.87 14.65 -2.25
CA SER A 206 2.24 15.29 -3.52
C SER A 206 1.82 16.76 -3.65
N SER A 207 0.81 17.18 -2.90
CA SER A 207 0.37 18.58 -2.84
C SER A 207 1.21 19.47 -1.92
N GLN A 208 2.23 18.93 -1.26
CA GLN A 208 3.05 19.68 -0.31
C GLN A 208 3.74 20.87 -0.99
N LYS A 209 3.64 22.03 -0.34
CA LYS A 209 4.34 23.27 -0.75
C LYS A 209 4.95 23.95 0.46
N ILE A 210 6.15 24.50 0.29
CA ILE A 210 6.76 25.38 1.28
C ILE A 210 6.02 26.71 1.25
N VAL A 211 5.55 27.18 2.40
CA VAL A 211 4.86 28.47 2.55
C VAL A 211 5.84 29.53 3.04
N ASN A 212 6.63 29.22 4.05
CA ASN A 212 7.67 30.10 4.56
C ASN A 212 8.83 29.26 5.06
N GLU A 213 10.00 29.42 4.42
CA GLU A 213 11.21 28.67 4.75
C GLU A 213 11.85 29.14 6.05
N GLU A 214 11.80 30.44 6.35
CA GLU A 214 12.36 31.02 7.57
C GLU A 214 11.55 30.60 8.83
N GLU A 215 10.25 30.44 8.67
CA GLU A 215 9.36 29.97 9.75
C GLU A 215 9.16 28.45 9.74
N TYR A 216 9.79 27.71 8.81
CA TYR A 216 9.68 26.27 8.68
C TYR A 216 8.24 25.78 8.48
N THR A 217 7.45 26.52 7.66
CA THR A 217 6.05 26.22 7.42
C THR A 217 5.82 25.67 6.03
N LEU A 218 4.94 24.67 5.94
CA LEU A 218 4.47 24.09 4.69
C LEU A 218 2.97 23.89 4.70
N SER A 219 2.38 23.80 3.50
CA SER A 219 0.97 23.49 3.32
C SER A 219 0.78 22.18 2.56
N LEU A 220 -0.31 21.49 2.88
CA LEU A 220 -0.87 20.38 2.15
C LEU A 220 -2.28 20.73 1.71
N HIS A 221 -2.70 20.27 0.52
CA HIS A 221 -4.09 20.37 0.06
C HIS A 221 -4.64 18.95 0.02
N VAL A 222 -5.31 18.54 1.08
CA VAL A 222 -5.78 17.17 1.29
C VAL A 222 -7.13 17.16 2.03
N ARG A 223 -7.80 16.02 2.00
CA ARG A 223 -8.91 15.71 2.92
C ARG A 223 -8.28 15.12 4.18
N PRO A 224 -8.28 15.83 5.31
CA PRO A 224 -7.65 15.32 6.52
C PRO A 224 -8.32 14.04 6.99
N ASN A 225 -7.52 13.01 7.21
CA ASN A 225 -7.97 11.68 7.60
C ASN A 225 -7.10 11.10 8.72
N LYS A 226 -7.43 9.90 9.17
CA LYS A 226 -6.70 9.22 10.26
C LYS A 226 -5.24 8.91 9.91
N GLU A 227 -4.93 8.67 8.64
CA GLU A 227 -3.58 8.42 8.18
C GLU A 227 -2.71 9.69 8.23
N LEU A 228 -3.26 10.84 7.81
CA LEU A 228 -2.58 12.13 7.99
C LEU A 228 -2.36 12.42 9.48
N GLU A 229 -3.36 12.19 10.30
CA GLU A 229 -3.27 12.36 11.74
C GLU A 229 -2.17 11.47 12.37
N ALA A 230 -2.12 10.19 11.99
CA ALA A 230 -1.07 9.28 12.41
C ALA A 230 0.33 9.73 11.95
N GLN A 231 0.41 10.27 10.73
CA GLN A 231 1.66 10.83 10.20
C GLN A 231 2.10 12.06 11.01
N ILE A 232 1.18 12.97 11.37
CA ILE A 232 1.45 14.12 12.24
C ILE A 232 1.96 13.64 13.60
N PHE A 233 1.30 12.67 14.23
CA PHE A 233 1.74 12.11 15.51
C PHE A 233 3.12 11.45 15.45
N SER A 234 3.52 10.89 14.29
CA SER A 234 4.83 10.27 14.12
C SER A 234 5.99 11.27 14.25
N PHE A 235 5.74 12.57 14.04
CA PHE A 235 6.75 13.62 14.22
C PHE A 235 6.85 14.10 15.69
N GLY A 236 5.92 13.68 16.54
CA GLY A 236 5.91 14.02 17.97
C GLY A 236 5.85 15.54 18.20
N TYR A 237 6.78 16.03 19.03
CA TYR A 237 6.85 17.45 19.39
C TYR A 237 7.42 18.35 18.26
N GLN A 238 7.93 17.75 17.19
CA GLN A 238 8.61 18.46 16.09
C GLN A 238 7.65 19.04 15.05
N VAL A 239 6.35 18.94 15.24
CA VAL A 239 5.33 19.47 14.33
C VAL A 239 4.22 20.17 15.10
N GLU A 240 3.73 21.27 14.55
CA GLU A 240 2.56 21.99 15.00
C GLU A 240 1.57 22.14 13.83
N VAL A 241 0.30 21.80 14.07
CA VAL A 241 -0.78 22.07 13.12
C VAL A 241 -1.24 23.51 13.33
N LEU A 242 -1.11 24.35 12.30
CA LEU A 242 -1.56 25.76 12.34
C LEU A 242 -2.99 25.91 11.78
N LYS A 243 -3.32 25.11 10.74
CA LYS A 243 -4.64 25.08 10.08
C LYS A 243 -4.97 23.66 9.61
N PRO A 244 -6.27 23.32 9.48
CA PRO A 244 -7.44 24.09 9.95
C PRO A 244 -7.56 24.00 11.48
N GLU A 245 -8.28 24.97 12.08
CA GLU A 245 -8.41 25.05 13.55
C GLU A 245 -9.01 23.80 14.18
N TRP A 246 -10.00 23.19 13.55
CA TRP A 246 -10.61 21.96 14.06
C TRP A 246 -9.59 20.81 14.15
N LEU A 247 -8.70 20.64 13.13
CA LEU A 247 -7.66 19.62 13.16
C LEU A 247 -6.63 19.91 14.25
N ARG A 248 -6.24 21.21 14.42
CA ARG A 248 -5.37 21.66 15.51
C ARG A 248 -5.94 21.27 16.87
N GLN A 249 -7.21 21.56 17.12
CA GLN A 249 -7.88 21.23 18.37
C GLN A 249 -7.98 19.71 18.59
N GLN A 250 -8.27 18.95 17.55
CA GLN A 250 -8.32 17.49 17.61
C GLN A 250 -6.96 16.89 17.99
N ILE A 251 -5.88 17.35 17.35
CA ILE A 251 -4.51 16.92 17.68
C ILE A 251 -4.16 17.32 19.12
N ALA A 252 -4.42 18.56 19.50
CA ALA A 252 -4.16 19.06 20.87
C ALA A 252 -4.89 18.22 21.93
N GLY A 253 -6.17 17.90 21.68
CA GLY A 253 -6.95 17.05 22.58
C GLY A 253 -6.33 15.65 22.76
N LYS A 254 -5.88 15.02 21.68
CA LYS A 254 -5.22 13.70 21.74
C LYS A 254 -3.85 13.76 22.40
N ILE A 255 -3.10 14.87 22.24
CA ILE A 255 -1.84 15.08 22.95
C ILE A 255 -2.12 15.22 24.45
N ALA A 256 -3.15 15.97 24.86
CA ALA A 256 -3.54 16.09 26.24
C ALA A 256 -3.94 14.73 26.88
N GLU A 257 -4.67 13.88 26.13
CA GLU A 257 -4.98 12.51 26.57
C GLU A 257 -3.72 11.65 26.68
N THR A 258 -2.78 11.82 25.77
CA THR A 258 -1.49 11.12 25.81
C THR A 258 -0.71 11.57 27.04
N TYR A 259 -0.62 12.87 27.29
CA TYR A 259 0.04 13.44 28.47
C TYR A 259 -0.51 12.86 29.79
N LYS A 260 -1.83 12.77 29.93
CA LYS A 260 -2.46 12.17 31.12
C LYS A 260 -2.06 10.72 31.35
N LYS A 261 -1.77 9.95 30.29
CA LYS A 261 -1.31 8.54 30.43
C LYS A 261 0.11 8.44 30.97
N TYR A 262 0.98 9.36 30.58
CA TYR A 262 2.37 9.40 31.08
C TYR A 262 2.51 10.10 32.43
N PHE A 263 1.63 11.06 32.70
CA PHE A 263 1.61 11.84 33.94
C PHE A 263 0.20 11.76 34.57
N PRO A 264 -0.16 10.58 35.15
CA PRO A 264 -1.46 10.43 35.79
C PRO A 264 -1.52 11.38 37.00
N VAL A 265 -2.62 12.20 37.05
CA VAL A 265 -2.88 13.04 38.22
C VAL A 265 -3.00 12.13 39.45
N GLN A 266 -2.10 12.28 40.42
CA GLN A 266 -2.24 11.62 41.69
C GLN A 266 -3.56 12.10 42.32
N LYS A 267 -4.48 11.17 42.57
CA LYS A 267 -5.65 11.48 43.40
C LYS A 267 -5.11 11.82 44.78
N GLU A 268 -5.19 13.10 45.19
CA GLU A 268 -5.01 13.45 46.58
C GLU A 268 -5.98 12.60 47.39
N CYS A 269 -5.45 11.70 48.21
CA CYS A 269 -6.22 11.07 49.28
C CYS A 269 -6.62 12.18 50.25
N THR A 270 -7.83 12.70 50.08
CA THR A 270 -8.46 13.44 51.18
C THR A 270 -8.82 12.40 52.24
N ASP A 271 -7.86 12.10 53.09
CA ASP A 271 -8.15 11.44 54.37
C ASP A 271 -9.09 12.37 55.13
N LYS A 272 -10.33 11.95 55.24
CA LYS A 272 -11.27 12.54 56.18
C LYS A 272 -10.83 12.12 57.56
N MET A 273 -10.33 13.09 58.36
CA MET A 273 -10.37 12.99 59.81
C MET A 273 -11.82 13.05 60.31
#